data_568d8da2f48e290fe554a44c1288e37b
#
_entry.id   568d8da2f48e290fe554a44c1288e37b
#
_cell.length_a   1.000
_cell.length_b   1.000
_cell.length_c   1.000
_cell.angle_alpha   90.00
_cell.angle_beta   90.00
_cell.angle_gamma   90.00
#
_symmetry.space_group_name_H-M   'P 1'
#
loop_
_entity.id
_entity.type
_entity.pdbx_description
1 polymer ?
#
loop_
_entity_poly.entity_id
_entity_poly.type
_entity_poly.pdbx_seq_one_letter_code
_entity_poly.pdbx_strand_id
1 'polypeptide(L)'
;MTKTLTIGTATAYAYNEIAFAFNPLVIKITGATAYTRASVEVAGNGNRYTETRAIFADGSCWFDMRAYVQALFDDDYKLSEYTQMQQTGRGINVTTTITLTDGTTPASGITTTFIVWGAMDYGETYNAQRHIKWFTAFPFTFGLFAQNNSHAALSYVGDDGSAIDSELLDITADGVWQIKPSVVPLAKELQVTQYGGSDLVRSTFDDTYDITFRYIVSNTQAVKIYVETDDCEKGIYLRWINRHGFYCYWLFENVDEQIKTETDGEFLRNNMGDAGLQFGFVGNVSRRQSYASAKVIPCCVPLCDEETWRYLFDIAISPVVDMYMGKDENDKPMWLSVSAQAGSYARTDDVLQDFAVNIVMPETPNLKL
;
A
#
# COMPACT_ATOMS: atom_id res chain seq x y z
N MET A 1 3.46 -15.04 -16.67
CA MET A 1 3.10 -15.25 -18.11
C MET A 1 2.09 -14.22 -18.50
N THR A 2 2.38 -13.42 -19.53
CA THR A 2 1.41 -12.51 -20.14
C THR A 2 0.27 -13.29 -20.78
N LYS A 3 -0.95 -12.82 -20.61
CA LYS A 3 -2.11 -13.38 -21.35
C LYS A 3 -1.98 -13.01 -22.82
N THR A 4 -2.12 -14.02 -23.67
CA THR A 4 -2.09 -13.84 -25.12
C THR A 4 -3.50 -14.00 -25.68
N LEU A 5 -3.95 -13.00 -26.44
CA LEU A 5 -5.25 -12.97 -27.10
C LEU A 5 -5.05 -12.92 -28.61
N THR A 6 -5.74 -13.77 -29.35
CA THR A 6 -5.81 -13.68 -30.82
C THR A 6 -7.02 -12.86 -31.21
N ILE A 7 -6.81 -11.77 -31.95
CA ILE A 7 -7.86 -10.84 -32.39
C ILE A 7 -7.78 -10.69 -33.90
N GLY A 8 -8.63 -11.42 -34.62
CA GLY A 8 -8.51 -11.54 -36.07
C GLY A 8 -7.17 -12.15 -36.47
N THR A 9 -6.35 -11.40 -37.21
CA THR A 9 -4.99 -11.81 -37.61
C THR A 9 -3.90 -11.32 -36.64
N ALA A 10 -4.25 -10.51 -35.66
CA ALA A 10 -3.31 -9.91 -34.72
C ALA A 10 -3.21 -10.70 -33.42
N THR A 11 -2.11 -10.50 -32.73
CA THR A 11 -1.87 -11.02 -31.37
C THR A 11 -1.73 -9.85 -30.41
N ALA A 12 -2.52 -9.88 -29.32
CA ALA A 12 -2.41 -8.95 -28.23
C ALA A 12 -1.84 -9.66 -26.99
N TYR A 13 -0.86 -9.04 -26.37
CA TYR A 13 -0.24 -9.47 -25.11
C TYR A 13 -0.76 -8.53 -24.02
N ALA A 14 -1.53 -9.06 -23.10
CA ALA A 14 -2.07 -8.35 -21.95
C ALA A 14 -1.32 -8.75 -20.67
N TYR A 15 -1.51 -8.00 -19.60
CA TYR A 15 -0.98 -8.33 -18.29
C TYR A 15 -1.58 -9.62 -17.72
N ASN A 16 -0.93 -10.18 -16.71
CA ASN A 16 -1.21 -11.48 -16.11
C ASN A 16 -2.60 -11.58 -15.46
N GLU A 17 -2.94 -12.77 -14.96
CA GLU A 17 -4.19 -13.01 -14.21
C GLU A 17 -4.29 -12.16 -12.96
N ILE A 18 -3.15 -11.89 -12.32
CA ILE A 18 -3.02 -10.97 -11.21
C ILE A 18 -1.93 -9.95 -11.55
N ALA A 19 -2.21 -8.68 -11.34
CA ALA A 19 -1.28 -7.58 -11.59
C ALA A 19 -1.39 -6.51 -10.48
N PHE A 20 -0.46 -5.55 -10.49
CA PHE A 20 -0.41 -4.47 -9.51
C PHE A 20 -0.67 -3.12 -10.19
N ALA A 21 -1.52 -2.29 -9.54
CA ALA A 21 -1.99 -1.03 -10.12
C ALA A 21 -0.88 0.00 -10.36
N PHE A 22 0.23 -0.07 -9.62
CA PHE A 22 1.35 0.87 -9.74
C PHE A 22 2.50 0.38 -10.61
N ASN A 23 2.47 -0.88 -11.04
CA ASN A 23 3.41 -1.41 -12.00
C ASN A 23 2.98 -1.12 -13.45
N PRO A 24 3.87 -1.21 -14.44
CA PRO A 24 3.50 -1.04 -15.84
C PRO A 24 2.40 -2.03 -16.26
N LEU A 25 1.26 -1.51 -16.70
CA LEU A 25 0.14 -2.30 -17.22
C LEU A 25 0.09 -2.15 -18.74
N VAL A 26 1.10 -2.70 -19.41
CA VAL A 26 1.30 -2.56 -20.85
C VAL A 26 0.54 -3.63 -21.61
N ILE A 27 -0.24 -3.19 -22.60
CA ILE A 27 -0.83 -4.04 -23.61
C ILE A 27 -0.06 -3.81 -24.92
N LYS A 28 0.51 -4.87 -25.46
CA LYS A 28 1.24 -4.87 -26.73
C LYS A 28 0.44 -5.63 -27.78
N ILE A 29 0.23 -4.99 -28.92
CA ILE A 29 -0.43 -5.58 -30.08
C ILE A 29 0.61 -5.74 -31.19
N THR A 30 0.59 -6.89 -31.87
CA THR A 30 1.49 -7.20 -33.00
C THR A 30 0.72 -7.89 -34.11
N GLY A 31 1.23 -7.79 -35.36
CA GLY A 31 0.61 -8.44 -36.51
C GLY A 31 -0.72 -7.82 -36.97
N ALA A 32 -1.06 -6.63 -36.49
CA ALA A 32 -2.31 -5.93 -36.79
C ALA A 32 -2.26 -5.16 -38.12
N THR A 33 -1.55 -5.62 -39.12
CA THR A 33 -1.34 -4.92 -40.43
C THR A 33 -2.61 -4.72 -41.25
N ALA A 34 -3.67 -5.50 -40.95
CA ALA A 34 -4.98 -5.34 -41.62
C ALA A 34 -5.86 -4.26 -40.96
N TYR A 35 -5.41 -3.65 -39.87
CA TYR A 35 -6.17 -2.68 -39.09
C TYR A 35 -5.45 -1.33 -39.06
N THR A 36 -6.23 -0.26 -38.88
CA THR A 36 -5.71 1.12 -38.81
C THR A 36 -5.70 1.70 -37.40
N ARG A 37 -6.58 1.21 -36.53
CA ARG A 37 -6.73 1.70 -35.15
C ARG A 37 -6.93 0.55 -34.19
N ALA A 38 -6.37 0.73 -32.99
CA ALA A 38 -6.63 -0.12 -31.85
C ALA A 38 -7.25 0.73 -30.73
N SER A 39 -8.23 0.15 -30.04
CA SER A 39 -8.87 0.74 -28.87
C SER A 39 -8.80 -0.26 -27.72
N VAL A 40 -8.44 0.21 -26.52
CA VAL A 40 -8.41 -0.58 -25.30
C VAL A 40 -9.34 0.06 -24.29
N GLU A 41 -10.34 -0.69 -23.85
CA GLU A 41 -11.24 -0.32 -22.77
C GLU A 41 -10.90 -1.15 -21.52
N VAL A 42 -10.77 -0.50 -20.37
CA VAL A 42 -10.69 -1.13 -19.05
C VAL A 42 -11.94 -0.78 -18.25
N ALA A 43 -12.55 -1.78 -17.63
CA ALA A 43 -13.78 -1.61 -16.86
C ALA A 43 -13.69 -2.35 -15.51
N GLY A 44 -14.12 -1.68 -14.43
CA GLY A 44 -14.17 -2.21 -13.08
C GLY A 44 -14.87 -1.23 -12.14
N ASN A 45 -15.37 -1.68 -10.99
CA ASN A 45 -16.09 -0.86 -10.01
C ASN A 45 -17.17 0.08 -10.61
N GLY A 46 -17.87 -0.39 -11.65
CA GLY A 46 -18.91 0.41 -12.33
C GLY A 46 -18.37 1.51 -13.26
N ASN A 47 -17.09 1.74 -13.31
CA ASN A 47 -16.42 2.71 -14.18
C ASN A 47 -15.76 2.03 -15.38
N ARG A 48 -15.57 2.81 -16.46
CA ARG A 48 -14.85 2.37 -17.65
C ARG A 48 -14.06 3.50 -18.27
N TYR A 49 -12.89 3.18 -18.80
CA TYR A 49 -12.02 4.12 -19.50
C TYR A 49 -11.52 3.49 -20.78
N THR A 50 -11.45 4.29 -21.84
CA THR A 50 -11.05 3.83 -23.17
C THR A 50 -9.93 4.72 -23.72
N GLU A 51 -8.91 4.09 -24.28
CA GLU A 51 -7.87 4.77 -25.04
C GLU A 51 -7.83 4.21 -26.46
N THR A 52 -7.64 5.09 -27.44
CA THR A 52 -7.56 4.71 -28.87
C THR A 52 -6.28 5.25 -29.46
N ARG A 53 -5.57 4.40 -30.20
CA ARG A 53 -4.32 4.74 -30.91
C ARG A 53 -4.34 4.24 -32.35
N ALA A 54 -3.58 4.92 -33.20
CA ALA A 54 -3.27 4.41 -34.54
C ALA A 54 -2.32 3.22 -34.43
N ILE A 55 -2.47 2.26 -35.32
CA ILE A 55 -1.54 1.13 -35.47
C ILE A 55 -0.39 1.56 -36.37
N PHE A 56 0.83 1.24 -36.01
CA PHE A 56 2.00 1.52 -36.80
C PHE A 56 2.01 0.68 -38.09
N ALA A 57 2.80 1.10 -39.08
CA ALA A 57 2.86 0.42 -40.39
C ALA A 57 3.35 -1.04 -40.31
N ASP A 58 4.11 -1.38 -39.28
CA ASP A 58 4.56 -2.76 -38.99
C ASP A 58 3.47 -3.62 -38.29
N GLY A 59 2.28 -3.07 -38.06
CA GLY A 59 1.18 -3.73 -37.37
C GLY A 59 1.33 -3.76 -35.84
N SER A 60 2.20 -2.94 -35.28
CA SER A 60 2.37 -2.85 -33.82
C SER A 60 1.63 -1.67 -33.20
N CYS A 61 1.25 -1.81 -31.92
CA CYS A 61 0.69 -0.73 -31.11
C CYS A 61 0.86 -1.07 -29.62
N TRP A 62 1.02 -0.06 -28.75
CA TRP A 62 1.19 -0.22 -27.30
C TRP A 62 0.31 0.73 -26.53
N PHE A 63 -0.20 0.27 -25.38
CA PHE A 63 -0.98 1.03 -24.42
C PHE A 63 -0.40 0.81 -23.01
N ASP A 64 -0.21 1.85 -22.24
CA ASP A 64 -0.02 1.74 -20.79
C ASP A 64 -1.33 2.13 -20.11
N MET A 65 -2.04 1.13 -19.61
CA MET A 65 -3.36 1.31 -19.00
C MET A 65 -3.30 1.66 -17.51
N ARG A 66 -2.11 1.82 -16.93
CA ARG A 66 -1.89 2.03 -15.51
C ARG A 66 -2.73 3.18 -14.93
N ALA A 67 -2.68 4.37 -15.52
CA ALA A 67 -3.43 5.52 -15.01
C ALA A 67 -4.95 5.30 -15.05
N TYR A 68 -5.45 4.64 -16.08
CA TYR A 68 -6.88 4.31 -16.19
C TYR A 68 -7.31 3.24 -15.18
N VAL A 69 -6.46 2.25 -14.96
CA VAL A 69 -6.73 1.20 -13.97
C VAL A 69 -6.71 1.77 -12.55
N GLN A 70 -5.74 2.65 -12.23
CA GLN A 70 -5.73 3.34 -10.94
C GLN A 70 -7.01 4.14 -10.69
N ALA A 71 -7.56 4.78 -11.72
CA ALA A 71 -8.81 5.53 -11.62
C ALA A 71 -10.08 4.65 -11.44
N LEU A 72 -9.97 3.32 -11.54
CA LEU A 72 -11.05 2.39 -11.22
C LEU A 72 -11.17 2.09 -9.72
N PHE A 73 -10.15 2.41 -8.93
CA PHE A 73 -10.17 2.21 -7.49
C PHE A 73 -10.80 3.42 -6.78
N ASP A 74 -11.50 3.15 -5.70
CA ASP A 74 -11.99 4.22 -4.84
C ASP A 74 -10.87 4.82 -4.01
N ASP A 75 -10.93 6.14 -3.78
CA ASP A 75 -9.96 6.87 -2.93
C ASP A 75 -10.15 6.60 -1.44
N ASP A 76 -11.22 5.91 -1.03
CA ASP A 76 -11.48 5.62 0.38
C ASP A 76 -10.64 4.45 0.87
N TYR A 77 -9.59 4.78 1.62
CA TYR A 77 -8.68 3.84 2.27
C TYR A 77 -9.11 3.46 3.69
N LYS A 78 -10.24 3.92 4.14
CA LYS A 78 -10.65 3.71 5.53
C LYS A 78 -11.20 2.32 5.71
N LEU A 79 -10.58 1.57 6.62
CA LEU A 79 -11.26 0.46 7.26
C LEU A 79 -12.33 1.06 8.17
N SER A 80 -13.57 0.99 7.75
CA SER A 80 -14.68 1.60 8.48
C SER A 80 -14.92 0.92 9.83
N GLU A 81 -14.63 -0.38 9.92
CA GLU A 81 -14.83 -1.16 11.15
C GLU A 81 -13.82 -2.30 11.28
N TYR A 82 -13.43 -2.61 12.51
CA TYR A 82 -12.64 -3.79 12.85
C TYR A 82 -13.56 -4.99 13.04
N THR A 83 -13.98 -5.58 11.94
CA THR A 83 -14.69 -6.87 11.92
C THR A 83 -13.69 -8.02 11.94
N GLN A 84 -14.16 -9.23 12.25
CA GLN A 84 -13.31 -10.42 12.26
C GLN A 84 -12.62 -10.63 10.88
N MET A 85 -13.36 -10.43 9.80
CA MET A 85 -12.87 -10.51 8.44
C MET A 85 -13.65 -9.58 7.52
N GLN A 86 -12.93 -8.84 6.68
CA GLN A 86 -13.57 -7.97 5.70
C GLN A 86 -12.74 -7.88 4.42
N GLN A 87 -13.40 -7.82 3.30
CA GLN A 87 -12.77 -7.52 2.02
C GLN A 87 -12.44 -6.02 1.96
N THR A 88 -11.22 -5.73 1.54
CA THR A 88 -10.78 -4.34 1.47
C THR A 88 -10.99 -3.77 0.11
N GLY A 89 -11.49 -3.11 -0.52
CA GLY A 89 -11.53 -2.62 -1.92
C GLY A 89 -10.15 -2.44 -2.60
N ARG A 90 -9.12 -3.09 -2.06
CA ARG A 90 -7.73 -2.99 -2.56
C ARG A 90 -7.38 -4.02 -3.63
N GLY A 91 -8.34 -4.79 -4.06
CA GLY A 91 -8.22 -5.69 -5.19
C GLY A 91 -9.55 -5.71 -5.95
N ILE A 92 -9.50 -5.53 -7.26
CA ILE A 92 -10.67 -5.53 -8.14
C ILE A 92 -10.44 -6.38 -9.38
N ASN A 93 -11.48 -6.98 -9.89
CA ASN A 93 -11.48 -7.61 -11.21
C ASN A 93 -11.65 -6.52 -12.28
N VAL A 94 -10.66 -6.41 -13.16
CA VAL A 94 -10.68 -5.48 -14.29
C VAL A 94 -10.89 -6.25 -15.58
N THR A 95 -11.96 -5.93 -16.28
CA THR A 95 -12.21 -6.45 -17.63
C THR A 95 -11.55 -5.54 -18.64
N THR A 96 -10.68 -6.10 -19.46
CA THR A 96 -10.00 -5.40 -20.56
C THR A 96 -10.55 -5.88 -21.89
N THR A 97 -11.11 -4.95 -22.66
CA THR A 97 -11.58 -5.20 -24.03
C THR A 97 -10.66 -4.52 -25.03
N ILE A 98 -10.08 -5.30 -25.93
CA ILE A 98 -9.21 -4.81 -26.99
C ILE A 98 -9.98 -4.92 -28.31
N THR A 99 -10.10 -3.80 -29.03
CA THR A 99 -10.81 -3.73 -30.31
C THR A 99 -9.91 -3.18 -31.39
N LEU A 100 -9.80 -3.91 -32.49
CA LEU A 100 -9.06 -3.52 -33.69
C LEU A 100 -10.05 -3.17 -34.80
N THR A 101 -9.85 -2.09 -35.53
CA THR A 101 -10.70 -1.69 -36.64
C THR A 101 -9.92 -1.16 -37.84
N ASP A 102 -10.39 -1.50 -39.02
CA ASP A 102 -9.98 -0.91 -40.31
C ASP A 102 -10.94 0.19 -40.77
N GLY A 103 -11.97 0.49 -39.96
CA GLY A 103 -13.05 1.42 -40.29
C GLY A 103 -14.32 0.73 -40.77
N THR A 104 -14.32 -0.58 -41.06
CA THR A 104 -15.48 -1.34 -41.55
C THR A 104 -15.95 -2.40 -40.55
N THR A 105 -15.09 -3.37 -40.24
CA THR A 105 -15.46 -4.49 -39.35
C THR A 105 -14.52 -4.56 -38.17
N PRO A 106 -15.01 -4.31 -36.94
CA PRO A 106 -14.17 -4.43 -35.75
C PRO A 106 -13.95 -5.91 -35.37
N ALA A 107 -12.74 -6.22 -34.91
CA ALA A 107 -12.42 -7.48 -34.24
C ALA A 107 -12.06 -7.18 -32.77
N SER A 108 -12.59 -7.98 -31.85
CA SER A 108 -12.41 -7.72 -30.41
C SER A 108 -11.97 -8.96 -29.65
N GLY A 109 -11.19 -8.75 -28.61
CA GLY A 109 -10.82 -9.75 -27.60
C GLY A 109 -11.02 -9.22 -26.20
N ILE A 110 -11.41 -10.09 -25.28
CA ILE A 110 -11.72 -9.73 -23.88
C ILE A 110 -10.89 -10.60 -22.95
N THR A 111 -10.36 -9.98 -21.91
CA THR A 111 -9.68 -10.68 -20.81
C THR A 111 -10.04 -10.03 -19.47
N THR A 112 -9.98 -10.82 -18.39
CA THR A 112 -10.16 -10.32 -17.02
C THR A 112 -8.88 -10.55 -16.23
N THR A 113 -8.49 -9.54 -15.47
CA THR A 113 -7.31 -9.55 -14.60
C THR A 113 -7.72 -9.09 -13.22
N PHE A 114 -7.27 -9.80 -12.18
CA PHE A 114 -7.37 -9.30 -10.83
C PHE A 114 -6.24 -8.31 -10.57
N ILE A 115 -6.60 -7.06 -10.25
CA ILE A 115 -5.62 -5.99 -10.01
C ILE A 115 -5.60 -5.65 -8.53
N VAL A 116 -4.42 -5.70 -7.94
CA VAL A 116 -4.16 -5.32 -6.55
C VAL A 116 -3.68 -3.86 -6.51
N TRP A 117 -4.20 -3.08 -5.56
CA TRP A 117 -3.73 -1.72 -5.29
C TRP A 117 -2.40 -1.74 -4.57
N GLY A 118 -1.33 -1.91 -5.30
CA GLY A 118 0.01 -2.08 -4.78
C GLY A 118 1.05 -2.03 -5.90
N ALA A 119 2.30 -2.26 -5.52
CA ALA A 119 3.44 -2.32 -6.40
C ALA A 119 4.37 -3.48 -6.03
N MET A 120 5.15 -3.94 -7.00
CA MET A 120 6.24 -4.89 -6.82
C MET A 120 7.54 -4.27 -7.33
N ASP A 121 8.63 -4.47 -6.62
CA ASP A 121 9.96 -4.08 -7.06
C ASP A 121 10.53 -5.06 -8.10
N TYR A 122 11.54 -4.59 -8.83
CA TYR A 122 12.28 -5.44 -9.76
C TYR A 122 12.96 -6.60 -9.02
N GLY A 123 12.72 -7.81 -9.49
CA GLY A 123 13.26 -9.02 -8.89
C GLY A 123 12.63 -9.43 -7.55
N GLU A 124 11.61 -8.71 -7.10
CA GLU A 124 10.92 -9.03 -5.87
C GLU A 124 10.08 -10.30 -6.05
N THR A 125 10.12 -11.17 -5.03
CA THR A 125 9.23 -12.32 -4.92
C THR A 125 8.34 -12.10 -3.70
N TYR A 126 7.03 -12.08 -3.91
CA TYR A 126 6.10 -12.04 -2.79
C TYR A 126 6.21 -13.33 -1.99
N ASN A 127 6.71 -13.24 -0.77
CA ASN A 127 6.74 -14.34 0.17
C ASN A 127 5.58 -14.19 1.16
N ALA A 128 4.68 -15.17 1.16
CA ALA A 128 3.57 -15.20 2.11
C ALA A 128 4.03 -15.47 3.55
N GLN A 129 5.20 -16.06 3.74
CA GLN A 129 5.77 -16.28 5.07
C GLN A 129 6.40 -14.99 5.58
N ARG A 130 5.63 -14.20 6.30
CA ARG A 130 6.09 -12.96 6.92
C ARG A 130 6.20 -13.14 8.41
N HIS A 131 7.26 -12.60 8.98
CA HIS A 131 7.41 -12.43 10.40
C HIS A 131 6.82 -11.07 10.80
N ILE A 132 5.60 -11.07 11.30
CA ILE A 132 4.89 -9.87 11.74
C ILE A 132 4.80 -9.92 13.27
N LYS A 133 4.93 -8.78 13.94
CA LYS A 133 4.67 -8.66 15.38
C LYS A 133 3.26 -8.13 15.61
N TRP A 134 2.54 -8.74 16.53
CA TRP A 134 1.25 -8.31 17.00
C TRP A 134 1.32 -7.90 18.47
N PHE A 135 1.16 -6.63 18.74
CA PHE A 135 1.10 -6.05 20.07
C PHE A 135 -0.34 -6.12 20.57
N THR A 136 -0.63 -7.04 21.48
CA THR A 136 -2.02 -7.41 21.85
C THR A 136 -2.80 -6.32 22.56
N ALA A 137 -2.12 -5.32 23.15
CA ALA A 137 -2.75 -4.15 23.75
C ALA A 137 -3.34 -3.17 22.72
N PHE A 138 -3.00 -3.32 21.44
CA PHE A 138 -3.38 -2.41 20.37
C PHE A 138 -4.28 -3.08 19.32
N PRO A 139 -5.08 -2.28 18.58
CA PRO A 139 -5.86 -2.79 17.47
C PRO A 139 -4.96 -3.38 16.39
N PHE A 140 -5.24 -4.59 15.95
CA PHE A 140 -4.42 -5.27 14.97
C PHE A 140 -5.29 -6.04 13.97
N THR A 141 -4.84 -6.03 12.72
CA THR A 141 -5.35 -6.88 11.66
C THR A 141 -4.19 -7.26 10.75
N PHE A 142 -4.30 -8.35 10.04
CA PHE A 142 -3.33 -8.71 9.01
C PHE A 142 -4.01 -8.91 7.66
N GLY A 143 -3.28 -8.66 6.59
CA GLY A 143 -3.78 -8.77 5.23
C GLY A 143 -3.50 -10.14 4.63
N LEU A 144 -4.47 -10.64 3.86
CA LEU A 144 -4.39 -11.89 3.13
C LEU A 144 -5.01 -11.71 1.74
N PHE A 145 -4.27 -12.13 0.71
CA PHE A 145 -4.89 -12.34 -0.59
C PHE A 145 -5.52 -13.74 -0.62
N ALA A 146 -6.77 -13.84 -1.00
CA ALA A 146 -7.47 -15.11 -1.04
C ALA A 146 -8.44 -15.19 -2.21
N GLN A 147 -8.69 -16.41 -2.65
CA GLN A 147 -9.64 -16.73 -3.70
C GLN A 147 -10.96 -17.21 -3.11
N ASN A 148 -12.01 -17.02 -3.88
CA ASN A 148 -13.33 -17.54 -3.57
C ASN A 148 -13.30 -19.06 -3.33
N ASN A 149 -14.10 -19.53 -2.38
CA ASN A 149 -14.17 -20.91 -1.92
C ASN A 149 -12.87 -21.47 -1.30
N SER A 150 -12.04 -20.60 -0.76
CA SER A 150 -10.91 -20.98 0.10
C SER A 150 -11.24 -20.72 1.58
N HIS A 151 -10.37 -21.22 2.45
CA HIS A 151 -10.49 -21.05 3.90
C HIS A 151 -9.17 -20.57 4.46
N ALA A 152 -9.21 -19.70 5.47
CA ALA A 152 -8.06 -19.35 6.27
C ALA A 152 -8.18 -19.97 7.65
N ALA A 153 -7.27 -20.86 8.00
CA ALA A 153 -7.17 -21.45 9.33
C ALA A 153 -6.13 -20.65 10.15
N LEU A 154 -6.57 -20.14 11.28
CA LEU A 154 -5.76 -19.44 12.25
C LEU A 154 -5.45 -20.41 13.39
N SER A 155 -4.19 -20.68 13.65
CA SER A 155 -3.73 -21.59 14.70
C SER A 155 -2.91 -20.79 15.71
N TYR A 156 -3.39 -20.71 16.94
CA TYR A 156 -2.73 -20.02 18.04
C TYR A 156 -1.81 -20.99 18.78
N VAL A 157 -0.53 -20.68 18.84
CA VAL A 157 0.52 -21.58 19.32
C VAL A 157 1.15 -21.01 20.59
N GLY A 158 1.36 -21.86 21.59
CA GLY A 158 2.00 -21.52 22.84
C GLY A 158 3.53 -21.62 22.83
N ASP A 159 4.15 -21.39 23.97
CA ASP A 159 5.62 -21.43 24.15
C ASP A 159 6.22 -22.82 23.85
N ASP A 160 5.45 -23.89 24.05
CA ASP A 160 5.87 -25.27 23.79
C ASP A 160 5.70 -25.71 22.34
N GLY A 161 5.21 -24.82 21.48
CA GLY A 161 4.93 -25.11 20.09
C GLY A 161 3.62 -25.86 19.85
N SER A 162 2.82 -26.11 20.89
CA SER A 162 1.50 -26.73 20.76
C SER A 162 0.41 -25.72 20.38
N ALA A 163 -0.56 -26.17 19.57
CA ALA A 163 -1.74 -25.35 19.29
C ALA A 163 -2.62 -25.25 20.55
N ILE A 164 -2.92 -24.02 20.97
CA ILE A 164 -3.79 -23.74 22.13
C ILE A 164 -5.24 -23.57 21.65
N ASP A 165 -5.44 -22.91 20.51
CA ASP A 165 -6.76 -22.61 19.95
C ASP A 165 -6.66 -22.50 18.43
N SER A 166 -7.80 -22.56 17.74
CA SER A 166 -7.86 -22.40 16.29
C SER A 166 -9.20 -21.83 15.83
N GLU A 167 -9.13 -21.04 14.76
CA GLU A 167 -10.28 -20.48 14.06
C GLU A 167 -10.23 -20.86 12.59
N LEU A 168 -11.38 -21.09 11.98
CA LEU A 168 -11.51 -21.29 10.53
C LEU A 168 -12.41 -20.22 9.94
N LEU A 169 -11.90 -19.51 8.94
CA LEU A 169 -12.58 -18.41 8.28
C LEU A 169 -12.87 -18.79 6.82
N ASP A 170 -14.11 -18.62 6.38
CA ASP A 170 -14.55 -18.91 5.03
C ASP A 170 -14.33 -17.69 4.12
N ILE A 171 -13.63 -17.87 3.02
CA ILE A 171 -13.39 -16.86 2.01
C ILE A 171 -14.43 -16.99 0.89
N THR A 172 -15.30 -16.02 0.77
CA THR A 172 -16.49 -16.08 -0.10
C THR A 172 -16.36 -15.31 -1.42
N ALA A 173 -15.22 -14.64 -1.64
CA ALA A 173 -14.94 -13.93 -2.89
C ALA A 173 -13.44 -13.78 -3.10
N ASP A 174 -13.02 -13.64 -4.36
CA ASP A 174 -11.65 -13.22 -4.68
C ASP A 174 -11.39 -11.84 -4.12
N GLY A 175 -10.25 -11.63 -3.47
CA GLY A 175 -9.94 -10.31 -2.95
C GLY A 175 -8.76 -10.23 -2.01
N VAL A 176 -8.49 -9.00 -1.63
CA VAL A 176 -7.59 -8.64 -0.52
C VAL A 176 -8.45 -8.55 0.74
N TRP A 177 -8.19 -9.44 1.66
CA TRP A 177 -8.93 -9.57 2.91
C TRP A 177 -8.10 -9.05 4.08
N GLN A 178 -8.75 -8.35 4.99
CA GLN A 178 -8.17 -7.94 6.26
C GLN A 178 -8.84 -8.75 7.36
N ILE A 179 -8.03 -9.43 8.17
CA ILE A 179 -8.46 -10.35 9.20
C ILE A 179 -8.03 -9.81 10.56
N LYS A 180 -8.99 -9.75 11.50
CA LYS A 180 -8.74 -9.46 12.90
C LYS A 180 -8.69 -10.77 13.67
N PRO A 181 -7.52 -11.17 14.19
CA PRO A 181 -7.42 -12.37 15.00
C PRO A 181 -8.05 -12.16 16.39
N SER A 182 -8.52 -13.23 17.00
CA SER A 182 -8.96 -13.22 18.39
C SER A 182 -7.77 -13.19 19.35
N VAL A 183 -7.88 -12.46 20.46
CA VAL A 183 -6.85 -12.47 21.49
C VAL A 183 -6.97 -13.77 22.28
N VAL A 184 -6.02 -14.68 22.11
CA VAL A 184 -5.95 -15.96 22.84
C VAL A 184 -4.89 -15.84 23.94
N PRO A 185 -5.26 -15.97 25.22
CA PRO A 185 -4.31 -15.94 26.31
C PRO A 185 -3.21 -16.98 26.15
N LEU A 186 -1.97 -16.62 26.48
CA LEU A 186 -0.78 -17.48 26.40
C LEU A 186 -0.31 -17.80 24.96
N ALA A 187 -0.99 -17.38 23.92
CA ALA A 187 -0.47 -17.50 22.57
C ALA A 187 0.78 -16.65 22.39
N LYS A 188 1.80 -17.24 21.79
CA LYS A 188 3.07 -16.59 21.43
C LYS A 188 3.26 -16.46 19.93
N GLU A 189 2.52 -17.23 19.19
CA GLU A 189 2.57 -17.26 17.75
C GLU A 189 1.18 -17.52 17.17
N LEU A 190 0.86 -16.83 16.08
CA LEU A 190 -0.30 -17.11 15.26
C LEU A 190 0.18 -17.58 13.88
N GLN A 191 -0.15 -18.80 13.54
CA GLN A 191 0.10 -19.39 12.23
C GLN A 191 -1.17 -19.33 11.38
N VAL A 192 -1.07 -18.80 10.18
CA VAL A 192 -2.18 -18.71 9.25
C VAL A 192 -1.92 -19.64 8.08
N THR A 193 -2.82 -20.59 7.86
CA THR A 193 -2.76 -21.55 6.76
C THR A 193 -3.97 -21.37 5.87
N GLN A 194 -3.75 -21.35 4.56
CA GLN A 194 -4.83 -21.32 3.59
C GLN A 194 -5.10 -22.69 3.00
N TYR A 195 -6.37 -23.01 2.82
CA TYR A 195 -6.86 -24.25 2.23
C TYR A 195 -7.84 -23.96 1.10
N GLY A 196 -7.82 -24.81 0.07
CA GLY A 196 -8.75 -24.72 -1.05
C GLY A 196 -8.43 -23.58 -2.02
N GLY A 197 -9.27 -23.37 -3.00
CA GLY A 197 -9.04 -22.44 -4.10
C GLY A 197 -8.19 -23.07 -5.21
N SER A 198 -8.10 -22.40 -6.34
CA SER A 198 -7.21 -22.80 -7.43
C SER A 198 -5.87 -22.11 -7.32
N ASP A 199 -4.84 -22.83 -7.62
CA ASP A 199 -3.42 -22.49 -7.50
C ASP A 199 -3.03 -21.08 -7.84
N LEU A 200 -2.67 -20.29 -6.83
CA LEU A 200 -1.99 -19.08 -7.19
C LEU A 200 -1.15 -18.52 -6.07
N VAL A 201 0.01 -18.76 -5.89
CA VAL A 201 0.71 -17.83 -5.10
C VAL A 201 2.10 -17.57 -5.49
N ARG A 202 2.42 -16.73 -6.29
CA ARG A 202 3.76 -16.13 -6.31
C ARG A 202 3.72 -14.86 -7.11
N SER A 203 4.20 -13.78 -6.58
CA SER A 203 4.59 -12.71 -7.47
C SER A 203 6.06 -12.87 -7.80
N THR A 204 6.37 -12.99 -9.05
CA THR A 204 7.73 -12.91 -9.57
C THR A 204 7.77 -11.83 -10.63
N PHE A 205 8.75 -10.97 -10.55
CA PHE A 205 9.10 -10.04 -11.61
C PHE A 205 10.14 -10.75 -12.48
N ASP A 206 9.90 -10.93 -13.76
CA ASP A 206 10.84 -11.53 -14.68
C ASP A 206 11.60 -10.46 -15.51
N ASP A 207 12.62 -10.90 -16.24
CA ASP A 207 13.48 -10.03 -17.06
C ASP A 207 12.74 -9.33 -18.23
N THR A 208 11.48 -9.68 -18.48
CA THR A 208 10.66 -9.09 -19.56
C THR A 208 9.66 -8.06 -19.03
N TYR A 209 9.78 -7.62 -17.77
CA TYR A 209 8.81 -6.78 -17.09
C TYR A 209 7.43 -7.42 -16.90
N ASP A 210 7.34 -8.72 -17.05
CA ASP A 210 6.16 -9.49 -16.73
C ASP A 210 6.10 -9.77 -15.23
N ILE A 211 5.13 -9.19 -14.56
CA ILE A 211 4.85 -9.45 -13.15
C ILE A 211 3.88 -10.61 -13.09
N THR A 212 4.32 -11.72 -12.54
CA THR A 212 3.46 -12.86 -12.26
C THR A 212 3.23 -12.98 -10.76
N PHE A 213 2.00 -12.80 -10.34
CA PHE A 213 1.58 -13.09 -8.98
C PHE A 213 0.97 -14.50 -8.96
N ARG A 214 1.57 -15.38 -8.21
CA ARG A 214 1.00 -16.71 -7.93
C ARG A 214 0.76 -16.87 -6.45
N TYR A 215 -0.38 -17.37 -6.11
CA TYR A 215 -0.77 -17.71 -4.76
C TYR A 215 -0.93 -19.23 -4.66
N ILE A 216 -0.06 -19.98 -3.96
CA ILE A 216 -0.22 -21.42 -3.73
C ILE A 216 -1.08 -21.61 -2.51
N VAL A 217 -2.30 -22.05 -2.74
CA VAL A 217 -3.25 -22.32 -1.68
C VAL A 217 -3.46 -23.82 -1.61
N SER A 218 -2.61 -24.52 -0.90
CA SER A 218 -2.91 -25.84 -0.38
C SER A 218 -1.99 -26.15 0.78
N ASN A 219 -2.52 -26.14 1.98
CA ASN A 219 -1.82 -26.48 3.23
C ASN A 219 -0.50 -25.72 3.43
N THR A 220 -0.42 -24.48 2.95
CA THR A 220 0.80 -23.67 3.08
C THR A 220 0.59 -22.63 4.16
N GLN A 221 1.52 -22.52 5.08
CA GLN A 221 1.55 -21.42 6.03
C GLN A 221 1.67 -20.11 5.25
N ALA A 222 0.61 -19.30 5.29
CA ALA A 222 0.55 -18.05 4.55
C ALA A 222 1.22 -16.90 5.30
N VAL A 223 1.05 -16.87 6.63
CA VAL A 223 1.59 -15.80 7.50
C VAL A 223 1.98 -16.41 8.84
N LYS A 224 3.09 -15.93 9.40
CA LYS A 224 3.51 -16.19 10.76
C LYS A 224 3.56 -14.88 11.54
N ILE A 225 2.84 -14.82 12.65
CA ILE A 225 2.70 -13.62 13.46
C ILE A 225 3.18 -13.92 14.87
N TYR A 226 4.18 -13.17 15.34
CA TYR A 226 4.65 -13.23 16.72
C TYR A 226 3.77 -12.37 17.61
N VAL A 227 3.29 -12.95 18.71
CA VAL A 227 2.41 -12.26 19.65
C VAL A 227 3.25 -11.66 20.78
N GLU A 228 3.21 -10.34 20.89
CA GLU A 228 3.90 -9.57 21.92
C GLU A 228 2.89 -9.02 22.93
N THR A 229 3.21 -9.13 24.21
CA THR A 229 2.35 -8.62 25.29
C THR A 229 2.84 -7.30 25.86
N ASP A 230 3.97 -6.78 25.34
CA ASP A 230 4.51 -5.49 25.77
C ASP A 230 3.59 -4.36 25.26
N ASP A 231 3.19 -3.48 26.15
CA ASP A 231 2.28 -2.37 25.90
C ASP A 231 2.97 -1.02 25.78
N CYS A 232 4.26 -0.94 26.02
CA CYS A 232 5.11 0.27 25.99
C CYS A 232 4.30 1.58 26.13
N GLU A 233 3.98 1.99 27.36
CA GLU A 233 3.11 3.13 27.67
C GLU A 233 3.48 4.44 26.94
N LYS A 234 4.73 4.58 26.54
CA LYS A 234 5.26 5.74 25.79
C LYS A 234 5.47 5.44 24.30
N GLY A 235 5.09 4.27 23.85
CA GLY A 235 5.25 3.87 22.46
C GLY A 235 4.27 4.58 21.53
N ILE A 236 4.65 4.68 20.27
CA ILE A 236 3.83 5.25 19.20
C ILE A 236 3.38 4.11 18.31
N TYR A 237 2.09 3.81 18.35
CA TYR A 237 1.52 2.76 17.55
C TYR A 237 1.03 3.31 16.21
N LEU A 238 1.62 2.82 15.13
CA LEU A 238 1.34 3.25 13.77
C LEU A 238 0.75 2.11 12.96
N ARG A 239 -0.07 2.47 11.99
CA ARG A 239 -0.47 1.59 10.89
C ARG A 239 -0.21 2.28 9.55
N TRP A 240 0.08 1.50 8.54
CA TRP A 240 0.28 1.98 7.17
C TRP A 240 -0.14 0.93 6.16
N ILE A 241 -0.30 1.33 4.91
CA ILE A 241 -0.50 0.38 3.80
C ILE A 241 0.87 0.09 3.19
N ASN A 242 1.27 -1.18 3.17
CA ASN A 242 2.51 -1.58 2.52
C ASN A 242 2.39 -1.53 0.99
N ARG A 243 3.52 -1.69 0.29
CA ARG A 243 3.55 -1.66 -1.18
C ARG A 243 2.68 -2.73 -1.85
N HIS A 244 2.36 -3.82 -1.17
CA HIS A 244 1.48 -4.87 -1.69
C HIS A 244 -0.01 -4.64 -1.40
N GLY A 245 -0.38 -3.51 -0.78
CA GLY A 245 -1.75 -3.13 -0.51
C GLY A 245 -2.34 -3.68 0.80
N PHE A 246 -1.52 -4.16 1.72
CA PHE A 246 -1.95 -4.66 3.03
C PHE A 246 -1.70 -3.65 4.14
N TYR A 247 -2.57 -3.62 5.14
CA TYR A 247 -2.30 -2.88 6.36
C TYR A 247 -1.23 -3.56 7.19
N CYS A 248 -0.27 -2.77 7.62
CA CYS A 248 0.82 -3.14 8.51
C CYS A 248 0.75 -2.31 9.77
N TYR A 249 1.29 -2.85 10.86
CA TYR A 249 1.22 -2.24 12.19
C TYR A 249 2.55 -2.41 12.92
N TRP A 250 2.91 -1.41 13.73
CA TRP A 250 4.07 -1.52 14.62
C TRP A 250 3.98 -0.57 15.79
N LEU A 251 4.51 -0.99 16.94
CA LEU A 251 4.71 -0.16 18.12
C LEU A 251 6.16 0.33 18.12
N PHE A 252 6.34 1.61 17.85
CA PHE A 252 7.65 2.25 17.84
C PHE A 252 7.99 2.82 19.20
N GLU A 253 9.28 2.82 19.54
CA GLU A 253 9.78 3.58 20.68
C GLU A 253 9.70 5.07 20.37
N ASN A 254 9.28 5.86 21.37
CA ASN A 254 9.22 7.31 21.26
C ASN A 254 10.58 7.89 21.63
N VAL A 255 11.12 8.71 20.75
CA VAL A 255 12.29 9.53 20.98
C VAL A 255 11.83 10.97 21.21
N ASP A 256 12.74 11.89 21.60
CA ASP A 256 12.41 13.27 21.94
C ASP A 256 11.66 13.99 20.80
N GLU A 257 10.55 14.63 21.16
CA GLU A 257 9.72 15.39 20.23
C GLU A 257 10.45 16.62 19.66
N GLN A 258 10.21 16.91 18.39
CA GLN A 258 10.71 18.10 17.71
C GLN A 258 9.53 18.90 17.15
N ILE A 259 9.58 20.20 17.30
CA ILE A 259 8.62 21.12 16.67
C ILE A 259 9.31 21.82 15.52
N LYS A 260 8.84 21.54 14.30
CA LYS A 260 9.30 22.21 13.09
C LYS A 260 8.43 23.41 12.80
N THR A 261 9.05 24.57 12.56
CA THR A 261 8.33 25.78 12.17
C THR A 261 8.79 26.20 10.78
N GLU A 262 7.82 26.45 9.90
CA GLU A 262 8.07 26.94 8.56
C GLU A 262 7.53 28.37 8.43
N THR A 263 8.21 29.20 7.66
CA THR A 263 7.80 30.59 7.43
C THR A 263 7.44 30.79 5.96
N ASP A 264 6.30 31.42 5.72
CA ASP A 264 5.86 31.82 4.38
C ASP A 264 6.60 33.04 3.83
N GLY A 265 7.58 33.51 4.55
CA GLY A 265 8.39 34.65 4.18
C GLY A 265 8.47 35.72 5.26
N GLU A 266 9.27 36.67 5.00
CA GLU A 266 9.47 37.85 5.85
C GLU A 266 9.14 39.12 5.05
N PHE A 267 8.50 40.06 5.68
CA PHE A 267 8.36 41.39 5.10
C PHE A 267 9.06 42.46 5.97
N LEU A 268 9.71 43.39 5.31
CA LEU A 268 10.35 44.50 5.96
C LEU A 268 9.34 45.64 6.11
N ARG A 269 9.05 46.04 7.34
CA ARG A 269 8.30 47.25 7.60
C ARG A 269 9.28 48.41 7.66
N ASN A 270 9.10 49.37 6.79
CA ASN A 270 9.87 50.61 6.84
C ASN A 270 9.38 51.48 8.00
N ASN A 271 10.20 51.63 9.01
CA ASN A 271 9.92 52.49 10.20
C ASN A 271 10.50 53.88 10.07
N MET A 272 10.68 54.42 8.87
CA MET A 272 11.26 55.77 8.69
C MET A 272 10.53 56.84 9.46
N GLY A 273 9.23 56.70 9.67
CA GLY A 273 8.44 57.66 10.48
C GLY A 273 8.61 57.49 11.98
N ASP A 274 9.00 56.29 12.44
CA ASP A 274 9.12 55.96 13.87
C ASP A 274 10.58 55.93 14.33
N ALA A 275 11.53 55.90 13.39
CA ALA A 275 12.94 56.00 13.71
C ALA A 275 13.19 57.36 14.30
N GLY A 276 13.23 57.45 15.61
CA GLY A 276 13.60 58.65 16.29
C GLY A 276 14.89 59.20 15.66
N LEU A 277 14.80 60.32 15.00
CA LEU A 277 15.92 61.04 14.37
C LEU A 277 17.09 61.31 15.34
N GLN A 278 16.89 60.97 16.62
CA GLN A 278 17.85 61.16 17.69
C GLN A 278 19.13 60.32 17.57
N PHE A 279 19.10 59.24 16.82
CA PHE A 279 20.24 58.32 16.75
C PHE A 279 20.75 58.02 15.33
N GLY A 280 20.18 58.62 14.30
CA GLY A 280 20.59 58.41 12.93
C GLY A 280 20.32 57.02 12.38
N PHE A 281 19.49 56.20 13.05
CA PHE A 281 19.11 54.89 12.61
C PHE A 281 17.76 54.90 11.89
N VAL A 282 17.76 54.47 10.67
CA VAL A 282 16.55 54.06 9.96
C VAL A 282 16.40 52.54 10.17
N GLY A 283 15.65 52.15 11.17
CA GLY A 283 15.44 50.75 11.49
C GLY A 283 14.37 50.13 10.60
N ASN A 284 14.75 49.11 9.87
CA ASN A 284 13.78 48.20 9.27
C ASN A 284 13.51 47.07 10.25
N VAL A 285 12.23 46.85 10.57
CA VAL A 285 11.82 45.72 11.40
C VAL A 285 11.30 44.63 10.48
N SER A 286 12.04 43.55 10.42
CA SER A 286 11.59 42.35 9.76
C SER A 286 10.48 41.71 10.58
N ARG A 287 9.36 41.40 9.95
CA ARG A 287 8.26 40.62 10.53
C ARG A 287 8.03 39.39 9.67
N ARG A 288 7.91 38.28 10.33
CA ARG A 288 7.58 37.04 9.66
C ARG A 288 6.10 37.02 9.33
N GLN A 289 5.80 36.62 8.08
CA GLN A 289 4.43 36.44 7.64
C GLN A 289 4.04 34.99 7.96
N SER A 290 2.95 34.66 8.34
CA SER A 290 2.35 33.35 8.53
C SER A 290 3.27 32.17 8.86
N TYR A 291 2.75 31.28 9.61
CA TYR A 291 3.41 30.02 9.98
C TYR A 291 2.45 28.89 9.98
N ALA A 292 2.93 27.78 9.47
CA ALA A 292 2.51 26.47 9.93
C ALA A 292 3.57 25.96 10.91
N SER A 293 3.14 25.31 11.97
CA SER A 293 4.00 24.50 12.80
C SER A 293 3.51 23.07 12.75
N ALA A 294 4.41 22.14 12.46
CA ALA A 294 4.13 20.73 12.52
C ALA A 294 5.00 20.10 13.60
N LYS A 295 4.37 19.27 14.43
CA LYS A 295 5.08 18.43 15.39
C LYS A 295 5.67 17.26 14.63
N VAL A 296 6.96 17.03 14.81
CA VAL A 296 7.67 15.88 14.23
C VAL A 296 8.04 14.94 15.36
N ILE A 297 7.63 13.69 15.23
CA ILE A 297 7.86 12.65 16.22
C ILE A 297 8.85 11.67 15.62
N PRO A 298 10.10 11.60 16.11
CA PRO A 298 11.02 10.56 15.74
C PRO A 298 10.58 9.22 16.33
N CYS A 299 10.43 8.22 15.48
CA CYS A 299 10.06 6.86 15.85
C CYS A 299 11.23 5.93 15.55
N CYS A 300 11.60 5.07 16.48
CA CYS A 300 12.73 4.17 16.35
C CYS A 300 12.34 2.72 16.67
N VAL A 301 12.99 1.80 15.97
CA VAL A 301 13.01 0.37 16.32
C VAL A 301 14.47 -0.04 16.36
N PRO A 302 15.04 -0.25 17.56
CA PRO A 302 16.43 -0.63 17.68
C PRO A 302 16.65 -2.10 17.30
N LEU A 303 17.83 -2.40 16.80
CA LEU A 303 18.35 -3.76 16.61
C LEU A 303 17.40 -4.70 15.84
N CYS A 304 16.74 -4.22 14.80
CA CYS A 304 15.90 -5.06 13.94
C CYS A 304 16.75 -5.82 12.93
N ASP A 305 16.29 -7.02 12.59
CA ASP A 305 16.85 -7.82 11.50
C ASP A 305 16.43 -7.28 10.11
N GLU A 306 17.01 -7.84 9.06
CA GLU A 306 16.76 -7.39 7.69
C GLU A 306 15.27 -7.50 7.29
N GLU A 307 14.59 -8.56 7.71
CA GLU A 307 13.19 -8.79 7.36
C GLU A 307 12.28 -7.77 8.04
N THR A 308 12.49 -7.53 9.32
CA THR A 308 11.81 -6.49 10.09
C THR A 308 12.10 -5.10 9.52
N TRP A 309 13.35 -4.81 9.17
CA TRP A 309 13.73 -3.52 8.59
C TRP A 309 12.98 -3.28 7.26
N ARG A 310 12.91 -4.28 6.39
CA ARG A 310 12.17 -4.18 5.11
C ARG A 310 10.67 -4.01 5.34
N TYR A 311 10.11 -4.71 6.31
CA TYR A 311 8.70 -4.55 6.69
C TYR A 311 8.40 -3.12 7.17
N LEU A 312 9.27 -2.55 8.00
CA LEU A 312 9.14 -1.19 8.53
C LEU A 312 9.38 -0.12 7.46
N PHE A 313 10.28 -0.38 6.51
CA PHE A 313 10.60 0.59 5.46
C PHE A 313 9.38 0.97 4.61
N ASP A 314 8.43 0.10 4.44
CA ASP A 314 7.21 0.39 3.68
C ASP A 314 6.42 1.58 4.25
N ILE A 315 6.59 1.95 5.53
CA ILE A 315 5.98 3.16 6.10
C ILE A 315 6.48 4.45 5.42
N ALA A 316 7.75 4.47 5.03
CA ALA A 316 8.38 5.64 4.42
C ALA A 316 7.87 5.93 3.00
N ILE A 317 7.31 4.92 2.34
CA ILE A 317 6.77 5.02 0.97
C ILE A 317 5.25 4.88 0.93
N SER A 318 4.60 4.66 2.07
CA SER A 318 3.16 4.49 2.16
C SER A 318 2.41 5.81 1.90
N PRO A 319 1.37 5.80 1.06
CA PRO A 319 0.50 6.96 0.89
C PRO A 319 -0.43 7.18 2.09
N VAL A 320 -0.58 6.20 2.96
CA VAL A 320 -1.48 6.24 4.12
C VAL A 320 -0.73 5.77 5.35
N VAL A 321 -0.55 6.67 6.31
CA VAL A 321 0.02 6.38 7.62
C VAL A 321 -0.92 6.97 8.67
N ASP A 322 -1.33 6.16 9.62
CA ASP A 322 -2.21 6.59 10.71
C ASP A 322 -1.57 6.28 12.06
N MET A 323 -1.72 7.19 13.01
CA MET A 323 -1.28 7.04 14.39
C MET A 323 -2.48 6.72 15.28
N TYR A 324 -2.32 5.73 16.14
CA TYR A 324 -3.33 5.35 17.12
C TYR A 324 -3.44 6.39 18.24
N MET A 325 -4.64 6.87 18.50
CA MET A 325 -4.95 7.91 19.47
C MET A 325 -5.76 7.40 20.69
N GLY A 326 -5.88 6.08 20.82
CA GLY A 326 -6.73 5.49 21.84
C GLY A 326 -8.06 5.02 21.27
N LYS A 327 -9.05 4.86 22.15
CA LYS A 327 -10.41 4.40 21.82
C LYS A 327 -11.42 5.51 22.07
N ASP A 328 -12.50 5.51 21.30
CA ASP A 328 -13.65 6.39 21.54
C ASP A 328 -14.57 5.86 22.66
N GLU A 329 -15.66 6.57 22.91
CA GLU A 329 -16.68 6.21 23.91
C GLU A 329 -17.36 4.86 23.64
N ASN A 330 -17.25 4.33 22.43
CA ASN A 330 -17.81 3.05 22.00
C ASN A 330 -16.75 1.94 21.92
N ASP A 331 -15.57 2.14 22.52
CA ASP A 331 -14.42 1.22 22.47
C ASP A 331 -13.85 0.99 21.06
N LYS A 332 -14.14 1.90 20.10
CA LYS A 332 -13.60 1.85 18.74
C LYS A 332 -12.25 2.54 18.67
N PRO A 333 -11.27 1.99 17.97
CA PRO A 333 -9.96 2.61 17.83
C PRO A 333 -10.04 3.92 17.03
N MET A 334 -9.46 4.96 17.60
CA MET A 334 -9.31 6.26 16.93
C MET A 334 -7.95 6.36 16.27
N TRP A 335 -7.95 6.85 15.04
CA TRP A 335 -6.75 7.01 14.24
C TRP A 335 -6.61 8.43 13.74
N LEU A 336 -5.40 8.97 13.84
CA LEU A 336 -5.03 10.27 13.30
C LEU A 336 -4.16 10.05 12.06
N SER A 337 -4.58 10.61 10.93
CA SER A 337 -3.78 10.58 9.71
C SER A 337 -2.54 11.45 9.88
N VAL A 338 -1.39 10.87 9.58
CA VAL A 338 -0.07 11.49 9.69
C VAL A 338 0.74 11.19 8.42
N SER A 339 1.93 11.76 8.31
CA SER A 339 2.81 11.44 7.17
C SER A 339 4.21 11.06 7.64
N ALA A 340 4.84 10.13 6.94
CA ALA A 340 6.26 9.89 7.11
C ALA A 340 7.05 10.97 6.39
N GLN A 341 8.08 11.52 7.06
CA GLN A 341 8.95 12.50 6.45
C GLN A 341 9.81 11.84 5.38
N ALA A 342 9.82 12.42 4.17
CA ALA A 342 10.73 11.97 3.12
C ALA A 342 12.20 12.11 3.58
N GLY A 343 13.02 11.12 3.28
CA GLY A 343 14.42 11.09 3.70
C GLY A 343 15.21 10.02 2.97
N SER A 344 16.48 9.90 3.36
CA SER A 344 17.36 8.81 2.92
C SER A 344 17.41 7.75 4.02
N TYR A 345 17.09 6.53 3.66
CA TYR A 345 17.14 5.39 4.55
C TYR A 345 18.32 4.52 4.14
N ALA A 346 19.35 4.47 5.00
CA ALA A 346 20.52 3.65 4.75
C ALA A 346 20.32 2.29 5.41
N ARG A 347 20.53 1.24 4.64
CA ARG A 347 20.67 -0.12 5.15
C ARG A 347 22.13 -0.52 5.13
N THR A 348 22.61 -1.07 6.24
CA THR A 348 23.96 -1.62 6.36
C THR A 348 23.94 -3.13 6.12
N ASP A 349 25.12 -3.73 5.96
CA ASP A 349 25.27 -5.20 5.87
C ASP A 349 25.33 -5.87 7.26
N ASP A 350 25.08 -5.11 8.33
CA ASP A 350 25.03 -5.64 9.68
C ASP A 350 23.82 -6.56 9.89
N VAL A 351 24.00 -7.57 10.73
CA VAL A 351 22.93 -8.55 11.05
C VAL A 351 21.75 -7.89 11.75
N LEU A 352 22.04 -6.91 12.61
CA LEU A 352 21.05 -6.10 13.32
C LEU A 352 21.35 -4.62 13.08
N GLN A 353 20.33 -3.84 12.82
CA GLN A 353 20.44 -2.39 12.59
C GLN A 353 19.21 -1.66 13.13
N ASP A 354 19.37 -0.38 13.38
CA ASP A 354 18.26 0.46 13.82
C ASP A 354 17.44 0.92 12.62
N PHE A 355 16.12 0.96 12.79
CA PHE A 355 15.20 1.62 11.86
C PHE A 355 14.66 2.88 12.52
N ALA A 356 14.76 4.02 11.84
CA ALA A 356 14.22 5.28 12.33
C ALA A 356 13.43 6.00 11.24
N VAL A 357 12.27 6.54 11.60
CA VAL A 357 11.43 7.34 10.73
C VAL A 357 10.86 8.53 11.51
N ASN A 358 10.80 9.68 10.87
CA ASN A 358 10.16 10.86 11.43
C ASN A 358 8.71 10.94 10.97
N ILE A 359 7.79 11.00 11.91
CA ILE A 359 6.36 11.14 11.66
C ILE A 359 5.96 12.61 11.85
N VAL A 360 5.35 13.18 10.83
CA VAL A 360 4.88 14.57 10.81
C VAL A 360 3.40 14.57 11.12
N MET A 361 3.05 15.23 12.21
CA MET A 361 1.67 15.47 12.64
C MET A 361 0.98 16.50 11.74
N PRO A 362 -0.36 16.51 11.68
CA PRO A 362 -1.09 17.56 10.99
C PRO A 362 -0.65 18.96 11.45
N GLU A 363 -0.59 19.88 10.51
CA GLU A 363 -0.19 21.25 10.77
C GLU A 363 -1.14 21.94 11.74
N THR A 364 -0.57 22.65 12.69
CA THR A 364 -1.32 23.53 13.60
C THR A 364 -1.26 24.96 13.08
N PRO A 365 -2.44 25.59 12.83
CA PRO A 365 -2.45 26.98 12.40
C PRO A 365 -1.88 27.89 13.47
N ASN A 366 -1.02 28.81 13.08
CA ASN A 366 -0.45 29.86 13.94
C ASN A 366 -1.05 31.19 13.62
N LEU A 367 -0.81 32.16 14.52
CA LEU A 367 -1.23 33.55 14.34
C LEU A 367 -0.66 34.12 13.04
N LYS A 368 -1.56 34.70 12.24
CA LYS A 368 -1.23 35.54 11.09
C LYS A 368 -1.35 37.00 11.51
N LEU A 369 -0.35 37.81 11.12
CA LEU A 369 -0.42 39.26 11.28
C LEU A 369 -1.07 39.88 10.04
#